data_2204d0170de47d4fe5a30132e2f9b610
#
_entry.id   2204d0170de47d4fe5a30132e2f9b610
#
_cell.length_a   1.000
_cell.length_b   1.000
_cell.length_c   1.000
_cell.angle_alpha   90.00
_cell.angle_beta   90.00
_cell.angle_gamma   90.00
#
_symmetry.space_group_name_H-M   'P 1'
#
loop_
_entity.id
_entity.type
_entity.pdbx_description
1 polymer ?
#
loop_
_entity_poly.entity_id
_entity_poly.type
_entity_poly.pdbx_seq_one_letter_code
_entity_poly.pdbx_strand_id
1 'polypeptide(L)'
;MSILHAIVLGLVQGLTEFLPVSSSGHLEIVPWLFGWEDFGSDVRLENAFDVALHLGTLMGATYYLRSDVVRYLRAGWGWLRSGVGTAPTGDARTSCLLAVTAVPTGILGLLVVATTGDLGGRTWLVATCLIVFGVLLWIADRRDDRDGRGMVDLSFSNAVVLGLAQGLAFQPGVSRSGVTLSVARTLRVERTEAARLVFLMSLPVIAGAGLLSAADVTVPAGWWPPFIVGMVAAAVSGWLAVHLLLRLLARTGLGGFAAYRVVLGFGVLTLLATGVR
;
A
#
# COMPACT_ATOMS: atom_id res chain seq x y z
N MET A 1 18.49 15.91 -5.76
CA MET A 1 17.04 16.16 -5.58
C MET A 1 16.79 17.47 -4.87
N SER A 2 15.82 18.24 -5.33
CA SER A 2 15.39 19.46 -4.65
C SER A 2 14.52 19.12 -3.41
N ILE A 3 14.56 20.01 -2.39
CA ILE A 3 13.67 19.86 -1.22
C ILE A 3 12.20 19.94 -1.62
N LEU A 4 11.86 20.77 -2.63
CA LEU A 4 10.50 20.88 -3.14
C LEU A 4 10.02 19.55 -3.74
N HIS A 5 10.83 18.90 -4.57
CA HIS A 5 10.48 17.60 -5.15
C HIS A 5 10.30 16.54 -4.04
N ALA A 6 11.18 16.54 -3.05
CA ALA A 6 11.06 15.63 -1.90
C ALA A 6 9.74 15.84 -1.13
N ILE A 7 9.33 17.09 -0.89
CA ILE A 7 8.03 17.40 -0.26
C ILE A 7 6.89 16.90 -1.13
N VAL A 8 6.89 17.22 -2.42
CA VAL A 8 5.80 16.83 -3.34
C VAL A 8 5.68 15.31 -3.41
N LEU A 9 6.78 14.59 -3.62
CA LEU A 9 6.77 13.12 -3.65
C LEU A 9 6.38 12.51 -2.31
N GLY A 10 6.80 13.12 -1.20
CA GLY A 10 6.35 12.71 0.14
C GLY A 10 4.84 12.88 0.34
N LEU A 11 4.28 14.02 -0.07
CA LEU A 11 2.83 14.25 -0.02
C LEU A 11 2.07 13.28 -0.94
N VAL A 12 2.56 13.08 -2.16
CA VAL A 12 2.01 12.11 -3.12
C VAL A 12 2.01 10.71 -2.52
N GLN A 13 3.15 10.26 -2.01
CA GLN A 13 3.28 8.95 -1.38
C GLN A 13 2.30 8.79 -0.22
N GLY A 14 2.30 9.72 0.73
CA GLY A 14 1.45 9.61 1.91
C GLY A 14 -0.04 9.60 1.58
N LEU A 15 -0.48 10.46 0.67
CA LEU A 15 -1.88 10.50 0.24
C LEU A 15 -2.28 9.23 -0.52
N THR A 16 -1.43 8.71 -1.38
CA THR A 16 -1.80 7.63 -2.31
C THR A 16 -1.50 6.22 -1.80
N GLU A 17 -0.71 6.06 -0.73
CA GLU A 17 -0.33 4.75 -0.19
C GLU A 17 -1.54 3.98 0.35
N PHE A 18 -2.41 4.66 1.09
CA PHE A 18 -3.58 4.05 1.72
C PHE A 18 -4.85 4.23 0.90
N LEU A 19 -4.93 5.28 0.09
CA LEU A 19 -6.00 5.42 -0.89
C LEU A 19 -5.85 4.34 -1.97
N PRO A 20 -6.95 3.74 -2.45
CA PRO A 20 -6.86 2.66 -3.45
C PRO A 20 -6.57 3.20 -4.87
N VAL A 21 -5.52 4.04 -5.01
CA VAL A 21 -5.15 4.73 -6.25
C VAL A 21 -3.75 4.42 -6.79
N SER A 22 -2.94 3.63 -6.05
CA SER A 22 -1.57 3.21 -6.39
C SER A 22 -0.49 4.27 -6.16
N SER A 23 0.13 4.24 -5.00
CA SER A 23 1.27 5.13 -4.66
C SER A 23 2.46 4.92 -5.61
N SER A 24 2.87 3.67 -5.85
CA SER A 24 3.95 3.35 -6.78
C SER A 24 3.69 3.87 -8.20
N GLY A 25 2.44 3.79 -8.67
CA GLY A 25 2.06 4.39 -9.95
C GLY A 25 2.21 5.90 -9.96
N HIS A 26 1.87 6.58 -8.88
CA HIS A 26 2.00 8.04 -8.78
C HIS A 26 3.46 8.49 -8.64
N LEU A 27 4.27 7.74 -7.87
CA LEU A 27 5.71 8.03 -7.76
C LEU A 27 6.45 7.88 -9.09
N GLU A 28 5.98 7.02 -10.00
CA GLU A 28 6.51 6.90 -11.35
C GLU A 28 5.93 7.98 -12.29
N ILE A 29 4.61 8.20 -12.26
CA ILE A 29 3.92 9.12 -13.18
C ILE A 29 4.27 10.59 -12.91
N VAL A 30 4.39 11.01 -11.64
CA VAL A 30 4.62 12.42 -11.29
C VAL A 30 5.99 12.89 -11.80
N PRO A 31 7.13 12.24 -11.50
CA PRO A 31 8.41 12.64 -12.06
C PRO A 31 8.43 12.59 -13.60
N TRP A 32 7.86 11.51 -14.18
CA TRP A 32 7.75 11.38 -15.63
C TRP A 32 6.98 12.53 -16.26
N LEU A 33 5.84 12.94 -15.70
CA LEU A 33 5.00 14.01 -16.25
C LEU A 33 5.70 15.37 -16.22
N PHE A 34 6.42 15.67 -15.13
CA PHE A 34 7.10 16.95 -14.97
C PHE A 34 8.55 16.96 -15.47
N GLY A 35 9.05 15.84 -15.96
CA GLY A 35 10.45 15.71 -16.44
C GLY A 35 11.46 15.84 -15.31
N TRP A 36 11.17 15.30 -14.12
CA TRP A 36 12.09 15.31 -13.00
C TRP A 36 13.07 14.14 -13.10
N GLU A 37 14.33 14.44 -13.18
CA GLU A 37 15.42 13.47 -13.28
C GLU A 37 16.35 13.57 -12.05
N ASP A 38 15.77 13.67 -10.87
CA ASP A 38 16.50 13.92 -9.61
C ASP A 38 17.55 12.84 -9.30
N PHE A 39 17.32 11.59 -9.69
CA PHE A 39 18.21 10.46 -9.41
C PHE A 39 19.11 10.11 -10.58
N GLY A 40 18.87 10.70 -11.78
CA GLY A 40 19.59 10.36 -13.00
C GLY A 40 19.46 8.85 -13.31
N SER A 41 20.59 8.16 -13.42
CA SER A 41 20.63 6.70 -13.64
C SER A 41 20.82 5.87 -12.35
N ASP A 42 20.80 6.51 -11.18
CA ASP A 42 21.01 5.81 -9.89
C ASP A 42 19.70 5.22 -9.34
N VAL A 43 19.31 4.08 -9.90
CA VAL A 43 18.12 3.32 -9.48
C VAL A 43 18.18 2.89 -8.00
N ARG A 44 19.39 2.68 -7.44
CA ARG A 44 19.52 2.30 -6.03
C ARG A 44 19.15 3.46 -5.10
N LEU A 45 19.56 4.67 -5.46
CA LEU A 45 19.25 5.86 -4.69
C LEU A 45 17.76 6.21 -4.79
N GLU A 46 17.16 6.05 -5.98
CA GLU A 46 15.72 6.19 -6.20
C GLU A 46 14.92 5.21 -5.33
N ASN A 47 15.24 3.92 -5.39
CA ASN A 47 14.62 2.89 -4.56
C ASN A 47 14.80 3.17 -3.06
N ALA A 48 15.95 3.67 -2.65
CA ALA A 48 16.21 4.06 -1.26
C ALA A 48 15.32 5.22 -0.81
N PHE A 49 15.11 6.21 -1.66
CA PHE A 49 14.21 7.32 -1.38
C PHE A 49 12.75 6.84 -1.28
N ASP A 50 12.30 6.00 -2.21
CA ASP A 50 10.96 5.41 -2.16
C ASP A 50 10.72 4.62 -0.88
N VAL A 51 11.70 3.83 -0.45
CA VAL A 51 11.66 3.12 0.84
C VAL A 51 11.55 4.11 2.02
N ALA A 52 12.28 5.20 2.00
CA ALA A 52 12.19 6.25 3.03
C ALA A 52 10.77 6.86 3.08
N LEU A 53 10.17 7.13 1.92
CA LEU A 53 8.78 7.60 1.84
C LEU A 53 7.78 6.57 2.40
N HIS A 54 7.97 5.27 2.09
CA HIS A 54 7.15 4.19 2.65
C HIS A 54 7.31 4.06 4.17
N LEU A 55 8.51 4.23 4.71
CA LEU A 55 8.75 4.28 6.16
C LEU A 55 8.05 5.48 6.79
N GLY A 56 8.02 6.62 6.11
CA GLY A 56 7.23 7.78 6.53
C GLY A 56 5.75 7.43 6.65
N THR A 57 5.15 6.87 5.61
CA THR A 57 3.74 6.46 5.64
C THR A 57 3.47 5.39 6.70
N LEU A 58 4.39 4.44 6.90
CA LEU A 58 4.30 3.44 7.97
C LEU A 58 4.20 4.11 9.34
N MET A 59 5.05 5.12 9.63
CA MET A 59 5.00 5.85 10.89
C MET A 59 3.66 6.57 11.06
N GLY A 60 3.18 7.28 10.04
CA GLY A 60 1.90 7.98 10.06
C GLY A 60 0.70 7.04 10.31
N ALA A 61 0.64 5.93 9.58
CA ALA A 61 -0.42 4.94 9.73
C ALA A 61 -0.37 4.20 11.06
N THR A 62 0.83 3.79 11.51
CA THR A 62 1.01 3.14 12.81
C THR A 62 0.58 4.06 13.95
N TYR A 63 0.90 5.35 13.88
CA TYR A 63 0.45 6.31 14.87
C TYR A 63 -1.08 6.48 14.86
N TYR A 64 -1.70 6.50 13.68
CA TYR A 64 -3.17 6.56 13.56
C TYR A 64 -3.83 5.31 14.14
N LEU A 65 -3.33 4.12 13.80
CA LEU A 65 -3.88 2.82 14.19
C LEU A 65 -3.26 2.28 15.49
N ARG A 66 -2.54 3.10 16.26
CA ARG A 66 -1.76 2.64 17.44
C ARG A 66 -2.56 1.82 18.45
N SER A 67 -3.83 2.14 18.65
CA SER A 67 -4.72 1.38 19.55
C SER A 67 -4.96 -0.04 19.03
N ASP A 68 -5.21 -0.18 17.73
CA ASP A 68 -5.41 -1.49 17.10
C ASP A 68 -4.11 -2.29 17.08
N VAL A 69 -3.00 -1.64 16.71
CA VAL A 69 -1.66 -2.27 16.67
C VAL A 69 -1.29 -2.82 18.05
N VAL A 70 -1.40 -1.99 19.10
CA VAL A 70 -1.09 -2.42 20.48
C VAL A 70 -2.04 -3.53 20.94
N ARG A 71 -3.34 -3.42 20.64
CA ARG A 71 -4.35 -4.41 20.98
C ARG A 71 -4.04 -5.77 20.38
N TYR A 72 -3.79 -5.83 19.06
CA TYR A 72 -3.52 -7.09 18.38
C TYR A 72 -2.14 -7.67 18.71
N LEU A 73 -1.11 -6.85 18.88
CA LEU A 73 0.21 -7.32 19.31
C LEU A 73 0.15 -7.93 20.72
N ARG A 74 -0.54 -7.28 21.66
CA ARG A 74 -0.70 -7.80 23.03
C ARG A 74 -1.50 -9.10 23.04
N ALA A 75 -2.59 -9.18 22.29
CA ALA A 75 -3.43 -10.37 22.23
C ALA A 75 -2.70 -11.55 21.59
N GLY A 76 -2.02 -11.33 20.47
CA GLY A 76 -1.22 -12.35 19.81
C GLY A 76 -0.05 -12.84 20.68
N TRP A 77 0.67 -11.92 21.33
CA TRP A 77 1.74 -12.27 22.25
C TRP A 77 1.23 -13.03 23.47
N GLY A 78 0.09 -12.61 24.06
CA GLY A 78 -0.57 -13.32 25.16
C GLY A 78 -0.92 -14.76 24.79
N TRP A 79 -1.49 -14.97 23.59
CA TRP A 79 -1.80 -16.30 23.09
C TRP A 79 -0.55 -17.17 22.89
N LEU A 80 0.50 -16.62 22.29
CA LEU A 80 1.77 -17.36 22.13
C LEU A 80 2.36 -17.78 23.48
N ARG A 81 2.28 -16.92 24.50
CA ARG A 81 2.83 -17.21 25.85
C ARG A 81 1.98 -18.20 26.64
N SER A 82 0.69 -18.28 26.39
CA SER A 82 -0.20 -19.26 27.03
C SER A 82 -0.04 -20.69 26.51
N GLY A 83 0.83 -20.88 25.51
CA GLY A 83 1.00 -22.13 24.80
C GLY A 83 -0.03 -22.30 23.70
N VAL A 84 0.41 -22.58 22.49
CA VAL A 84 -0.41 -22.72 21.28
C VAL A 84 -1.36 -23.94 21.28
N GLY A 85 -1.63 -24.54 22.45
CA GLY A 85 -2.48 -25.72 22.59
C GLY A 85 -3.98 -25.48 22.34
N THR A 86 -4.43 -24.22 22.31
CA THR A 86 -5.82 -23.85 22.04
C THR A 86 -5.91 -22.95 20.80
N ALA A 87 -7.01 -23.08 20.05
CA ALA A 87 -7.25 -22.20 18.91
C ALA A 87 -7.35 -20.73 19.37
N PRO A 88 -6.73 -19.77 18.65
CA PRO A 88 -6.83 -18.37 19.00
C PRO A 88 -8.27 -17.87 18.79
N THR A 89 -8.77 -17.04 19.72
CA THR A 89 -10.11 -16.44 19.68
C THR A 89 -10.02 -14.92 19.79
N GLY A 90 -11.08 -14.21 19.42
CA GLY A 90 -11.15 -12.74 19.52
C GLY A 90 -9.97 -12.02 18.86
N ASP A 91 -9.36 -11.09 19.58
CA ASP A 91 -8.24 -10.27 19.10
C ASP A 91 -6.98 -11.10 18.80
N ALA A 92 -6.74 -12.20 19.52
CA ALA A 92 -5.63 -13.10 19.23
C ALA A 92 -5.82 -13.78 17.87
N ARG A 93 -7.05 -14.18 17.52
CA ARG A 93 -7.37 -14.72 16.21
C ARG A 93 -7.15 -13.70 15.09
N THR A 94 -7.57 -12.46 15.29
CA THR A 94 -7.32 -11.36 14.34
C THR A 94 -5.81 -11.12 14.17
N SER A 95 -5.03 -11.12 15.24
CA SER A 95 -3.57 -11.02 15.19
C SER A 95 -2.95 -12.14 14.35
N CYS A 96 -3.38 -13.39 14.55
CA CYS A 96 -2.93 -14.53 13.74
C CYS A 96 -3.34 -14.40 12.26
N LEU A 97 -4.56 -13.93 11.97
CA LEU A 97 -5.01 -13.68 10.61
C LEU A 97 -4.12 -12.63 9.91
N LEU A 98 -3.83 -11.52 10.59
CA LEU A 98 -2.91 -10.49 10.06
C LEU A 98 -1.51 -11.05 9.78
N ALA A 99 -0.96 -11.87 10.69
CA ALA A 99 0.33 -12.54 10.48
C ALA A 99 0.29 -13.48 9.28
N VAL A 100 -0.79 -14.27 9.14
CA VAL A 100 -0.98 -15.20 8.00
C VAL A 100 -1.06 -14.45 6.67
N THR A 101 -1.65 -13.24 6.62
CA THR A 101 -1.66 -12.44 5.37
C THR A 101 -0.26 -12.02 4.93
N ALA A 102 0.64 -11.77 5.88
CA ALA A 102 1.99 -11.32 5.57
C ALA A 102 2.87 -12.41 4.95
N VAL A 103 2.61 -13.69 5.26
CA VAL A 103 3.42 -14.83 4.78
C VAL A 103 3.42 -14.95 3.24
N PRO A 104 2.26 -15.14 2.56
CA PRO A 104 2.24 -15.25 1.11
C PRO A 104 2.70 -13.96 0.42
N THR A 105 2.42 -12.80 0.99
CA THR A 105 2.94 -11.52 0.48
C THR A 105 4.46 -11.48 0.53
N GLY A 106 5.06 -11.86 1.66
CA GLY A 106 6.52 -11.88 1.82
C GLY A 106 7.18 -12.87 0.88
N ILE A 107 6.62 -14.08 0.72
CA ILE A 107 7.12 -15.08 -0.24
C ILE A 107 7.10 -14.52 -1.67
N LEU A 108 5.99 -13.93 -2.10
CA LEU A 108 5.89 -13.33 -3.43
C LEU A 108 6.86 -12.16 -3.60
N GLY A 109 7.05 -11.31 -2.58
CA GLY A 109 8.03 -10.24 -2.62
C GLY A 109 9.46 -10.73 -2.80
N LEU A 110 9.86 -11.75 -2.03
CA LEU A 110 11.18 -12.37 -2.18
C LEU A 110 11.36 -13.01 -3.56
N LEU A 111 10.33 -13.67 -4.09
CA LEU A 111 10.37 -14.23 -5.45
C LEU A 111 10.53 -13.14 -6.51
N VAL A 112 9.80 -12.02 -6.40
CA VAL A 112 9.93 -10.89 -7.34
C VAL A 112 11.35 -10.33 -7.30
N VAL A 113 11.89 -10.07 -6.12
CA VAL A 113 13.28 -9.58 -5.98
C VAL A 113 14.29 -10.56 -6.59
N ALA A 114 14.09 -11.86 -6.38
CA ALA A 114 15.01 -12.88 -6.87
C ALA A 114 14.94 -13.13 -8.38
N THR A 115 13.78 -12.88 -9.02
CA THR A 115 13.55 -13.33 -10.41
C THR A 115 13.46 -12.19 -11.42
N THR A 116 12.87 -11.05 -11.06
CA THR A 116 12.54 -9.97 -12.00
C THR A 116 13.35 -8.70 -11.78
N GLY A 117 13.96 -8.53 -10.60
CA GLY A 117 14.61 -7.28 -10.22
C GLY A 117 13.59 -6.14 -10.14
N ASP A 118 13.80 -5.10 -10.95
CA ASP A 118 12.90 -3.93 -10.98
C ASP A 118 11.73 -4.17 -11.96
N LEU A 119 10.50 -4.02 -11.48
CA LEU A 119 9.28 -4.07 -12.28
C LEU A 119 8.82 -2.67 -12.74
N GLY A 120 9.51 -1.61 -12.33
CA GLY A 120 9.24 -0.23 -12.70
C GLY A 120 9.68 0.13 -14.12
N GLY A 121 9.62 1.43 -14.44
CA GLY A 121 10.15 1.99 -15.70
C GLY A 121 9.32 1.70 -16.95
N ARG A 122 8.13 1.08 -16.81
CA ARG A 122 7.22 0.83 -17.94
C ARG A 122 5.92 1.58 -17.77
N THR A 123 5.94 2.87 -17.92
CA THR A 123 4.80 3.78 -17.68
C THR A 123 3.49 3.32 -18.36
N TRP A 124 3.57 2.71 -19.58
CA TRP A 124 2.39 2.14 -20.24
C TRP A 124 1.78 0.97 -19.46
N LEU A 125 2.63 0.13 -18.83
CA LEU A 125 2.17 -1.01 -18.03
C LEU A 125 1.53 -0.52 -16.73
N VAL A 126 2.13 0.48 -16.07
CA VAL A 126 1.56 1.15 -14.89
C VAL A 126 0.18 1.71 -15.21
N ALA A 127 0.04 2.45 -16.32
CA ALA A 127 -1.23 3.01 -16.75
C ALA A 127 -2.27 1.93 -17.05
N THR A 128 -1.88 0.83 -17.69
CA THR A 128 -2.76 -0.32 -17.95
C THR A 128 -3.20 -0.97 -16.64
N CYS A 129 -2.30 -1.17 -15.69
CA CYS A 129 -2.64 -1.71 -14.37
C CYS A 129 -3.59 -0.77 -13.59
N LEU A 130 -3.41 0.55 -13.69
CA LEU A 130 -4.34 1.50 -13.09
C LEU A 130 -5.77 1.30 -13.63
N ILE A 131 -5.92 1.15 -14.94
CA ILE A 131 -7.24 0.93 -15.58
C ILE A 131 -7.83 -0.41 -15.14
N VAL A 132 -7.10 -1.51 -15.34
CA VAL A 132 -7.59 -2.86 -15.07
C VAL A 132 -8.00 -3.03 -13.62
N PHE A 133 -7.12 -2.69 -12.68
CA PHE A 133 -7.40 -2.81 -11.25
C PHE A 133 -8.33 -1.71 -10.72
N GLY A 134 -8.49 -0.59 -11.44
CA GLY A 134 -9.55 0.39 -11.20
C GLY A 134 -10.93 -0.20 -11.51
N VAL A 135 -11.09 -0.85 -12.65
CA VAL A 135 -12.33 -1.55 -13.04
C VAL A 135 -12.66 -2.70 -12.08
N LEU A 136 -11.65 -3.49 -11.68
CA LEU A 136 -11.84 -4.58 -10.72
C LEU A 136 -12.31 -4.05 -9.35
N LEU A 137 -11.73 -2.94 -8.87
CA LEU A 137 -12.16 -2.28 -7.63
C LEU A 137 -13.62 -1.84 -7.70
N TRP A 138 -14.02 -1.22 -8.82
CA TRP A 138 -15.40 -0.80 -9.02
C TRP A 138 -16.39 -1.97 -9.04
N ILE A 139 -16.04 -3.08 -9.73
CA ILE A 139 -16.86 -4.29 -9.76
C ILE A 139 -17.01 -4.89 -8.36
N ALA A 140 -15.91 -5.00 -7.63
CA ALA A 140 -15.89 -5.58 -6.29
C ALA A 140 -16.72 -4.75 -5.28
N ASP A 141 -16.74 -3.41 -5.43
CA ASP A 141 -17.46 -2.52 -4.52
C ASP A 141 -18.96 -2.38 -4.81
N ARG A 142 -19.49 -2.97 -5.89
CA ARG A 142 -20.93 -2.98 -6.20
C ARG A 142 -21.78 -3.78 -5.21
N ARG A 143 -21.16 -4.60 -4.37
CA ARG A 143 -21.88 -5.41 -3.37
C ARG A 143 -22.36 -4.55 -2.21
N ASP A 144 -23.60 -4.81 -1.78
CA ASP A 144 -24.22 -4.14 -0.63
C ASP A 144 -23.46 -4.47 0.68
N ASP A 145 -23.42 -3.52 1.59
CA ASP A 145 -22.80 -3.67 2.91
C ASP A 145 -23.77 -4.23 3.97
N ARG A 146 -25.08 -4.36 3.65
CA ARG A 146 -26.13 -4.75 4.61
C ARG A 146 -25.88 -6.07 5.32
N ASP A 147 -25.18 -7.00 4.63
CA ASP A 147 -24.78 -8.31 5.16
C ASP A 147 -23.25 -8.40 5.30
N GLY A 148 -22.58 -7.26 5.52
CA GLY A 148 -21.13 -7.19 5.59
C GLY A 148 -20.58 -7.94 6.81
N ARG A 149 -19.46 -8.66 6.59
CA ARG A 149 -18.71 -9.36 7.64
C ARG A 149 -17.70 -8.42 8.27
N GLY A 150 -17.41 -8.63 9.57
CA GLY A 150 -16.27 -8.02 10.22
C GLY A 150 -14.96 -8.77 9.93
N MET A 151 -13.82 -8.18 10.30
CA MET A 151 -12.51 -8.86 10.22
C MET A 151 -12.49 -10.19 10.99
N VAL A 152 -13.19 -10.26 12.12
CA VAL A 152 -13.24 -11.44 13.00
C VAL A 152 -13.91 -12.65 12.35
N ASP A 153 -14.72 -12.44 11.31
CA ASP A 153 -15.45 -13.50 10.63
C ASP A 153 -14.65 -14.17 9.51
N LEU A 154 -13.46 -13.64 9.20
CA LEU A 154 -12.59 -14.17 8.16
C LEU A 154 -11.98 -15.51 8.59
N SER A 155 -11.86 -16.44 7.63
CA SER A 155 -11.13 -17.68 7.82
C SER A 155 -9.62 -17.49 7.55
N PHE A 156 -8.77 -18.43 7.99
CA PHE A 156 -7.36 -18.44 7.63
C PHE A 156 -7.13 -18.58 6.12
N SER A 157 -8.00 -19.31 5.41
CA SER A 157 -7.94 -19.37 3.95
C SER A 157 -8.23 -18.01 3.32
N ASN A 158 -9.17 -17.24 3.86
CA ASN A 158 -9.40 -15.85 3.42
C ASN A 158 -8.15 -14.98 3.64
N ALA A 159 -7.45 -15.16 4.77
CA ALA A 159 -6.21 -14.44 5.04
C ALA A 159 -5.10 -14.78 4.02
N VAL A 160 -4.95 -16.05 3.64
CA VAL A 160 -4.02 -16.46 2.58
C VAL A 160 -4.38 -15.80 1.25
N VAL A 161 -5.65 -15.81 0.85
CA VAL A 161 -6.13 -15.18 -0.39
C VAL A 161 -5.85 -13.66 -0.38
N LEU A 162 -6.10 -12.99 0.74
CA LEU A 162 -5.78 -11.57 0.91
C LEU A 162 -4.28 -11.30 0.79
N GLY A 163 -3.45 -12.14 1.38
CA GLY A 163 -1.99 -12.02 1.28
C GLY A 163 -1.47 -12.28 -0.13
N LEU A 164 -2.01 -13.25 -0.86
CA LEU A 164 -1.69 -13.47 -2.27
C LEU A 164 -2.09 -12.25 -3.13
N ALA A 165 -3.29 -11.72 -2.90
CA ALA A 165 -3.75 -10.51 -3.58
C ALA A 165 -2.82 -9.31 -3.30
N GLN A 166 -2.37 -9.15 -2.05
CA GLN A 166 -1.42 -8.11 -1.68
C GLN A 166 -0.09 -8.25 -2.43
N GLY A 167 0.36 -9.48 -2.68
CA GLY A 167 1.57 -9.76 -3.45
C GLY A 167 1.50 -9.33 -4.91
N LEU A 168 0.31 -9.25 -5.53
CA LEU A 168 0.16 -8.71 -6.89
C LEU A 168 0.58 -7.24 -6.99
N ALA A 169 0.56 -6.52 -5.88
CA ALA A 169 0.89 -5.10 -5.82
C ALA A 169 2.40 -4.80 -5.86
N PHE A 170 3.26 -5.80 -5.96
CA PHE A 170 4.65 -5.57 -6.35
C PHE A 170 4.77 -5.03 -7.77
N GLN A 171 3.78 -5.29 -8.64
CA GLN A 171 3.69 -4.61 -9.93
C GLN A 171 3.16 -3.18 -9.71
N PRO A 172 3.94 -2.13 -10.09
CA PRO A 172 3.47 -0.75 -10.06
C PRO A 172 2.16 -0.56 -10.85
N GLY A 173 1.28 0.31 -10.35
CA GLY A 173 -0.03 0.53 -10.94
C GLY A 173 -1.15 -0.37 -10.41
N VAL A 174 -0.85 -1.55 -9.84
CA VAL A 174 -1.86 -2.46 -9.26
C VAL A 174 -2.54 -1.85 -8.05
N SER A 175 -1.82 -1.20 -7.17
CA SER A 175 -2.26 -0.68 -5.87
C SER A 175 -2.50 -1.78 -4.82
N ARG A 176 -1.65 -1.81 -3.81
CA ARG A 176 -1.78 -2.74 -2.67
C ARG A 176 -3.12 -2.57 -1.97
N SER A 177 -3.46 -1.35 -1.57
CA SER A 177 -4.76 -1.03 -0.96
C SER A 177 -5.92 -1.34 -1.91
N GLY A 178 -5.78 -1.02 -3.21
CA GLY A 178 -6.84 -1.27 -4.20
C GLY A 178 -7.15 -2.75 -4.40
N VAL A 179 -6.14 -3.59 -4.65
CA VAL A 179 -6.35 -5.02 -4.90
C VAL A 179 -6.81 -5.77 -3.65
N THR A 180 -6.25 -5.46 -2.48
CA THR A 180 -6.67 -6.10 -1.23
C THR A 180 -8.08 -5.66 -0.79
N LEU A 181 -8.45 -4.38 -0.98
CA LEU A 181 -9.83 -3.92 -0.80
C LEU A 181 -10.78 -4.64 -1.76
N SER A 182 -10.43 -4.81 -3.03
CA SER A 182 -11.25 -5.54 -4.01
C SER A 182 -11.53 -6.97 -3.56
N VAL A 183 -10.50 -7.67 -3.06
CA VAL A 183 -10.64 -9.02 -2.54
C VAL A 183 -11.45 -9.03 -1.25
N ALA A 184 -11.19 -8.14 -0.30
CA ALA A 184 -11.94 -8.04 0.94
C ALA A 184 -13.45 -7.79 0.68
N ARG A 185 -13.77 -6.89 -0.27
CA ARG A 185 -15.16 -6.65 -0.71
C ARG A 185 -15.81 -7.88 -1.37
N THR A 186 -15.02 -8.62 -2.17
CA THR A 186 -15.48 -9.88 -2.76
C THR A 186 -15.78 -10.93 -1.69
N LEU A 187 -15.03 -10.94 -0.59
CA LEU A 187 -15.26 -11.77 0.60
C LEU A 187 -16.39 -11.23 1.50
N ARG A 188 -17.11 -10.19 1.07
CA ARG A 188 -18.21 -9.53 1.78
C ARG A 188 -17.79 -8.84 3.09
N VAL A 189 -16.54 -8.39 3.20
CA VAL A 189 -16.15 -7.55 4.34
C VAL A 189 -16.75 -6.15 4.15
N GLU A 190 -17.31 -5.59 5.23
CA GLU A 190 -17.86 -4.23 5.23
C GLU A 190 -16.76 -3.22 4.84
N ARG A 191 -17.10 -2.10 4.16
CA ARG A 191 -16.12 -1.18 3.57
C ARG A 191 -15.11 -0.62 4.57
N THR A 192 -15.60 -0.14 5.71
CA THR A 192 -14.74 0.47 6.74
C THR A 192 -13.86 -0.58 7.42
N GLU A 193 -14.41 -1.77 7.68
CA GLU A 193 -13.66 -2.92 8.21
C GLU A 193 -12.63 -3.43 7.20
N ALA A 194 -12.98 -3.48 5.91
CA ALA A 194 -12.06 -3.86 4.83
C ALA A 194 -10.88 -2.87 4.74
N ALA A 195 -11.15 -1.57 4.80
CA ALA A 195 -10.08 -0.56 4.78
C ALA A 195 -9.17 -0.69 6.01
N ARG A 196 -9.75 -0.85 7.22
CA ARG A 196 -8.98 -1.04 8.46
C ARG A 196 -8.12 -2.31 8.40
N LEU A 197 -8.69 -3.43 7.92
CA LEU A 197 -7.97 -4.68 7.70
C LEU A 197 -6.78 -4.48 6.75
N VAL A 198 -7.02 -3.88 5.59
CA VAL A 198 -6.00 -3.64 4.56
C VAL A 198 -4.87 -2.76 5.08
N PHE A 199 -5.18 -1.73 5.87
CA PHE A 199 -4.15 -0.90 6.49
C PHE A 199 -3.32 -1.69 7.51
N LEU A 200 -3.96 -2.45 8.39
CA LEU A 200 -3.24 -3.29 9.36
C LEU A 200 -2.38 -4.35 8.70
N MET A 201 -2.86 -4.98 7.61
CA MET A 201 -2.09 -5.96 6.82
C MET A 201 -0.85 -5.32 6.17
N SER A 202 -0.92 -4.06 5.76
CA SER A 202 0.18 -3.39 5.07
C SER A 202 1.35 -3.07 6.01
N LEU A 203 1.09 -2.82 7.31
CA LEU A 203 2.13 -2.41 8.25
C LEU A 203 3.30 -3.39 8.36
N PRO A 204 3.09 -4.71 8.61
CA PRO A 204 4.21 -5.65 8.70
C PRO A 204 4.94 -5.82 7.35
N VAL A 205 4.25 -5.69 6.23
CA VAL A 205 4.86 -5.82 4.90
C VAL A 205 5.75 -4.61 4.58
N ILE A 206 5.27 -3.38 4.84
CA ILE A 206 6.10 -2.17 4.66
C ILE A 206 7.30 -2.20 5.61
N ALA A 207 7.09 -2.59 6.88
CA ALA A 207 8.18 -2.71 7.84
C ALA A 207 9.23 -3.75 7.39
N GLY A 208 8.79 -4.90 6.91
CA GLY A 208 9.67 -5.95 6.40
C GLY A 208 10.46 -5.50 5.16
N ALA A 209 9.80 -4.87 4.18
CA ALA A 209 10.46 -4.30 3.01
C ALA A 209 11.49 -3.23 3.40
N GLY A 210 11.13 -2.33 4.32
CA GLY A 210 12.03 -1.31 4.83
C GLY A 210 13.27 -1.88 5.52
N LEU A 211 13.11 -2.93 6.34
CA LEU A 211 14.22 -3.62 7.00
C LEU A 211 15.16 -4.32 6.01
N LEU A 212 14.60 -4.98 5.00
CA LEU A 212 15.41 -5.62 3.94
C LEU A 212 16.19 -4.60 3.15
N SER A 213 15.55 -3.51 2.74
CA SER A 213 16.21 -2.46 1.95
C SER A 213 17.24 -1.67 2.75
N ALA A 214 17.03 -1.47 4.05
CA ALA A 214 17.95 -0.73 4.91
C ALA A 214 19.34 -1.38 5.01
N ALA A 215 19.44 -2.69 4.75
CA ALA A 215 20.72 -3.41 4.78
C ALA A 215 21.65 -3.02 3.61
N ASP A 216 21.08 -2.60 2.47
CA ASP A 216 21.82 -2.36 1.23
C ASP A 216 21.89 -0.88 0.84
N VAL A 217 21.23 0.01 1.61
CA VAL A 217 21.13 1.43 1.28
C VAL A 217 22.27 2.22 1.88
N THR A 218 23.03 2.89 1.02
CA THR A 218 23.96 3.95 1.39
C THR A 218 23.45 5.30 0.88
N VAL A 219 23.05 6.18 1.79
CA VAL A 219 22.61 7.54 1.43
C VAL A 219 23.83 8.45 1.30
N PRO A 220 24.12 9.02 0.12
CA PRO A 220 25.27 9.90 -0.08
C PRO A 220 25.19 11.16 0.79
N ALA A 221 26.35 11.75 1.10
CA ALA A 221 26.40 13.04 1.80
C ALA A 221 25.60 14.10 1.00
N GLY A 222 24.77 14.88 1.71
CA GLY A 222 23.90 15.90 1.09
C GLY A 222 22.51 15.41 0.70
N TRP A 223 22.22 14.09 0.67
CA TRP A 223 20.90 13.56 0.39
C TRP A 223 20.00 13.39 1.62
N TRP A 224 20.56 13.45 2.81
CA TRP A 224 19.79 13.32 4.05
C TRP A 224 18.65 14.35 4.20
N PRO A 225 18.85 15.66 3.87
CA PRO A 225 17.76 16.62 3.99
C PRO A 225 16.55 16.29 3.12
N PRO A 226 16.66 15.99 1.80
CA PRO A 226 15.51 15.55 0.99
C PRO A 226 14.85 14.27 1.53
N PHE A 227 15.64 13.27 1.98
CA PHE A 227 15.11 12.03 2.53
C PHE A 227 14.26 12.27 3.78
N ILE A 228 14.77 13.04 4.75
CA ILE A 228 14.07 13.36 6.00
C ILE A 228 12.80 14.16 5.71
N VAL A 229 12.91 15.18 4.87
CA VAL A 229 11.76 16.05 4.55
C VAL A 229 10.68 15.28 3.79
N GLY A 230 11.05 14.47 2.80
CA GLY A 230 10.13 13.59 2.09
C GLY A 230 9.44 12.58 3.02
N MET A 231 10.21 11.93 3.90
CA MET A 231 9.69 10.98 4.89
C MET A 231 8.70 11.64 5.86
N VAL A 232 8.99 12.86 6.36
CA VAL A 232 8.08 13.61 7.24
C VAL A 232 6.82 14.01 6.49
N ALA A 233 6.93 14.50 5.25
CA ALA A 233 5.78 14.82 4.42
C ALA A 233 4.88 13.60 4.18
N ALA A 234 5.49 12.44 3.90
CA ALA A 234 4.78 11.17 3.73
C ALA A 234 4.11 10.70 5.03
N ALA A 235 4.74 10.89 6.19
CA ALA A 235 4.17 10.53 7.48
C ALA A 235 2.91 11.36 7.81
N VAL A 236 2.99 12.67 7.64
CA VAL A 236 1.88 13.59 7.93
C VAL A 236 0.72 13.37 6.95
N SER A 237 1.01 13.31 5.65
CA SER A 237 -0.02 13.10 4.63
C SER A 237 -0.62 11.69 4.69
N GLY A 238 0.18 10.68 5.03
CA GLY A 238 -0.30 9.30 5.23
C GLY A 238 -1.23 9.17 6.44
N TRP A 239 -0.88 9.80 7.56
CA TRP A 239 -1.78 9.88 8.71
C TRP A 239 -3.13 10.52 8.35
N LEU A 240 -3.10 11.63 7.61
CA LEU A 240 -4.29 12.33 7.14
C LEU A 240 -5.09 11.48 6.15
N ALA A 241 -4.42 10.79 5.23
CA ALA A 241 -5.06 9.92 4.24
C ALA A 241 -5.85 8.78 4.88
N VAL A 242 -5.26 8.10 5.88
CA VAL A 242 -5.96 7.03 6.65
C VAL A 242 -7.19 7.60 7.34
N HIS A 243 -7.06 8.77 8.00
CA HIS A 243 -8.17 9.43 8.67
C HIS A 243 -9.32 9.79 7.72
N LEU A 244 -8.99 10.43 6.60
CA LEU A 244 -9.97 10.85 5.61
C LEU A 244 -10.64 9.67 4.91
N LEU A 245 -9.89 8.62 4.55
CA LEU A 245 -10.45 7.47 3.87
C LEU A 245 -11.46 6.72 4.75
N LEU A 246 -11.13 6.46 6.01
CA LEU A 246 -12.07 5.78 6.93
C LEU A 246 -13.35 6.58 7.12
N ARG A 247 -13.25 7.91 7.22
CA ARG A 247 -14.44 8.79 7.29
C ARG A 247 -15.25 8.82 5.99
N LEU A 248 -14.55 8.82 4.85
CA LEU A 248 -15.19 8.84 3.54
C LEU A 248 -15.95 7.53 3.27
N LEU A 249 -15.32 6.39 3.53
CA LEU A 249 -15.91 5.06 3.30
C LEU A 249 -17.13 4.77 4.17
N ALA A 250 -17.24 5.42 5.31
CA ALA A 250 -18.46 5.36 6.13
C ALA A 250 -19.68 6.02 5.46
N ARG A 251 -19.48 6.80 4.40
CA ARG A 251 -20.55 7.57 3.71
C ARG A 251 -20.63 7.28 2.21
N THR A 252 -19.53 6.89 1.59
CA THR A 252 -19.43 6.70 0.14
C THR A 252 -18.77 5.36 -0.18
N GLY A 253 -18.92 4.90 -1.43
CA GLY A 253 -18.23 3.71 -1.93
C GLY A 253 -16.83 4.03 -2.49
N LEU A 254 -16.21 3.00 -3.06
CA LEU A 254 -14.90 3.07 -3.69
C LEU A 254 -14.93 3.55 -5.15
N GLY A 255 -16.12 3.79 -5.71
CA GLY A 255 -16.33 4.14 -7.13
C GLY A 255 -15.58 5.39 -7.58
N GLY A 256 -15.47 6.42 -6.74
CA GLY A 256 -14.69 7.63 -7.04
C GLY A 256 -13.21 7.37 -7.25
N PHE A 257 -12.62 6.50 -6.42
CA PHE A 257 -11.21 6.09 -6.56
C PHE A 257 -10.99 5.23 -7.82
N ALA A 258 -11.94 4.34 -8.11
CA ALA A 258 -11.91 3.53 -9.33
C ALA A 258 -11.97 4.41 -10.59
N ALA A 259 -12.89 5.36 -10.64
CA ALA A 259 -13.00 6.31 -11.75
C ALA A 259 -11.72 7.13 -11.90
N TYR A 260 -11.16 7.65 -10.82
CA TYR A 260 -9.88 8.38 -10.84
C TYR A 260 -8.75 7.55 -11.47
N ARG A 261 -8.59 6.28 -11.07
CA ARG A 261 -7.57 5.37 -11.64
C ARG A 261 -7.72 5.17 -13.13
N VAL A 262 -8.97 4.94 -13.57
CA VAL A 262 -9.29 4.73 -15.00
C VAL A 262 -8.97 5.99 -15.80
N VAL A 263 -9.41 7.16 -15.33
CA VAL A 263 -9.15 8.45 -15.99
C VAL A 263 -7.65 8.74 -16.05
N LEU A 264 -6.92 8.56 -14.94
CA LEU A 264 -5.48 8.76 -14.89
C LEU A 264 -4.75 7.82 -15.86
N GLY A 265 -5.10 6.53 -15.85
CA GLY A 265 -4.49 5.54 -16.73
C GLY A 265 -4.73 5.85 -18.21
N PHE A 266 -5.95 6.20 -18.61
CA PHE A 266 -6.23 6.64 -19.98
C PHE A 266 -5.51 7.93 -20.34
N GLY A 267 -5.42 8.90 -19.42
CA GLY A 267 -4.67 10.15 -19.64
C GLY A 267 -3.19 9.88 -19.93
N VAL A 268 -2.55 9.02 -19.13
CA VAL A 268 -1.15 8.62 -19.34
C VAL A 268 -0.97 7.90 -20.68
N LEU A 269 -1.81 6.93 -21.03
CA LEU A 269 -1.73 6.23 -22.31
C LEU A 269 -1.93 7.19 -23.50
N THR A 270 -2.80 8.18 -23.37
CA THR A 270 -3.00 9.20 -24.40
C THR A 270 -1.75 10.05 -24.60
N LEU A 271 -1.12 10.51 -23.50
CA LEU A 271 0.12 11.28 -23.58
C LEU A 271 1.25 10.50 -24.24
N LEU A 272 1.40 9.21 -23.90
CA LEU A 272 2.37 8.31 -24.54
C LEU A 272 2.07 8.12 -26.04
N ALA A 273 0.80 7.94 -26.42
CA ALA A 273 0.41 7.73 -27.81
C ALA A 273 0.58 8.98 -28.70
N THR A 274 0.44 10.18 -28.10
CA THR A 274 0.65 11.45 -28.82
C THR A 274 2.11 11.88 -28.92
N GLY A 275 3.02 11.16 -28.25
CA GLY A 275 4.45 11.51 -28.26
C GLY A 275 4.79 12.81 -27.51
N VAL A 276 3.88 13.29 -26.66
CA VAL A 276 4.13 14.48 -25.83
C VAL A 276 5.09 14.15 -24.68
N ARG A 277 5.12 12.88 -24.31
CA ARG A 277 6.02 12.31 -23.29
C ARG A 277 6.40 10.87 -23.63
#